data_4bce9e9c4dcdf27b7f514f7bd3caa969
#
_entry.id   4bce9e9c4dcdf27b7f514f7bd3caa969
#
_cell.length_a   1.000
_cell.length_b   1.000
_cell.length_c   1.000
_cell.angle_alpha   90.00
_cell.angle_beta   90.00
_cell.angle_gamma   90.00
#
_symmetry.space_group_name_H-M   'P 1'
#
loop_
_entity.id
_entity.type
_entity.pdbx_description
1 polymer ?
#
loop_
_entity_poly.entity_id
_entity_poly.type
_entity_poly.pdbx_seq_one_letter_code
_entity_poly.pdbx_strand_id
1 'polypeptide(L)'
;MDRAFDTIAPQTRFAFVVHIDGMESVHDHAVDRAGVFAKATKHMREAIARGYRVCTNTTIFRGTPAEEYVELFAFLKEMGVEGCITSPGYDYESVTHDREQFLARTEAQALYTEVHERCEGLDIPFYNNPLFHEFLQGKRDYRCSAWSMPTYTVEGWRSPCYMLADRHVATIRELFEDTDWEAYGTDRDPRCANCLMHCGYEASTILDALSKPKRSEEHTSELQ
;
A
#
# COMPACT_ATOMS: atom_id res chain seq x y z
N MET A 1 -15.67 -13.69 2.77
CA MET A 1 -14.87 -14.73 2.06
C MET A 1 -15.69 -15.99 1.74
N ASP A 2 -16.61 -16.45 2.59
CA ASP A 2 -17.33 -17.71 2.39
C ASP A 2 -17.91 -17.89 0.97
N ARG A 3 -18.65 -16.89 0.46
CA ARG A 3 -19.18 -16.93 -0.92
C ARG A 3 -18.08 -17.02 -2.00
N ALA A 4 -16.92 -16.46 -1.76
CA ALA A 4 -15.81 -16.52 -2.71
C ALA A 4 -15.21 -17.93 -2.75
N PHE A 5 -15.12 -18.61 -1.61
CA PHE A 5 -14.65 -20.00 -1.54
C PHE A 5 -15.54 -20.99 -2.32
N ASP A 6 -16.83 -20.68 -2.43
CA ASP A 6 -17.76 -21.50 -3.20
C ASP A 6 -17.74 -21.22 -4.71
N THR A 7 -17.19 -20.06 -5.10
CA THR A 7 -17.28 -19.54 -6.48
C THR A 7 -15.97 -19.59 -7.24
N ILE A 8 -14.85 -19.36 -6.54
CA ILE A 8 -13.51 -19.22 -7.15
C ILE A 8 -12.61 -20.30 -6.58
N ALA A 9 -12.11 -21.18 -7.42
CA ALA A 9 -11.10 -22.17 -7.01
C ALA A 9 -9.72 -21.51 -6.79
N PRO A 10 -8.87 -22.04 -5.90
CA PRO A 10 -7.49 -21.59 -5.74
C PRO A 10 -6.74 -21.63 -7.06
N GLN A 11 -6.03 -20.57 -7.40
CA GLN A 11 -5.26 -20.45 -8.64
C GLN A 11 -4.13 -19.42 -8.51
N THR A 12 -3.10 -19.56 -9.32
CA THR A 12 -1.88 -18.74 -9.27
C THR A 12 -2.10 -17.26 -9.60
N ARG A 13 -3.17 -16.92 -10.33
CA ARG A 13 -3.48 -15.55 -10.75
C ARG A 13 -4.52 -14.86 -9.86
N PHE A 14 -4.91 -15.48 -8.75
CA PHE A 14 -5.87 -14.94 -7.81
C PHE A 14 -5.29 -14.96 -6.40
N ALA A 15 -5.32 -13.82 -5.74
CA ALA A 15 -5.00 -13.70 -4.32
C ALA A 15 -6.09 -12.89 -3.61
N PHE A 16 -6.40 -13.26 -2.37
CA PHE A 16 -7.13 -12.37 -1.48
C PHE A 16 -6.17 -11.32 -0.93
N VAL A 17 -6.56 -10.04 -1.00
CA VAL A 17 -5.87 -8.96 -0.30
C VAL A 17 -6.76 -8.54 0.86
N VAL A 18 -6.29 -8.73 2.09
CA VAL A 18 -7.05 -8.46 3.32
C VAL A 18 -6.48 -7.22 3.99
N HIS A 19 -7.34 -6.24 4.25
CA HIS A 19 -6.97 -5.04 4.98
C HIS A 19 -6.80 -5.36 6.47
N ILE A 20 -5.63 -5.01 7.04
CA ILE A 20 -5.32 -5.21 8.46
C ILE A 20 -4.25 -4.22 8.92
N ASP A 21 -4.57 -3.33 9.86
CA ASP A 21 -3.78 -2.13 10.16
C ASP A 21 -2.99 -2.21 11.49
N GLY A 22 -3.06 -3.32 12.19
CA GLY A 22 -2.39 -3.57 13.46
C GLY A 22 -2.86 -4.86 14.08
N MET A 23 -2.42 -5.16 15.28
CA MET A 23 -2.95 -6.25 16.08
C MET A 23 -4.40 -5.94 16.50
N GLU A 24 -5.06 -6.85 17.19
CA GLU A 24 -6.52 -6.81 17.41
C GLU A 24 -7.05 -5.45 17.90
N SER A 25 -6.42 -4.88 18.93
CA SER A 25 -6.89 -3.63 19.50
C SER A 25 -6.74 -2.43 18.55
N VAL A 26 -5.63 -2.38 17.82
CA VAL A 26 -5.33 -1.29 16.88
C VAL A 26 -6.19 -1.42 15.63
N HIS A 27 -6.28 -2.62 15.06
CA HIS A 27 -7.09 -2.84 13.86
C HIS A 27 -8.58 -2.59 14.12
N ASP A 28 -9.14 -3.14 15.19
CA ASP A 28 -10.55 -2.98 15.53
C ASP A 28 -10.90 -1.51 15.83
N HIS A 29 -9.97 -0.76 16.42
CA HIS A 29 -10.10 0.69 16.59
C HIS A 29 -10.06 1.42 15.25
N ALA A 30 -9.09 1.10 14.38
CA ALA A 30 -8.93 1.75 13.07
C ALA A 30 -10.16 1.58 12.16
N VAL A 31 -10.84 0.44 12.26
CA VAL A 31 -12.08 0.16 11.49
C VAL A 31 -13.38 0.48 12.26
N ASP A 32 -13.24 1.10 13.44
CA ASP A 32 -14.36 1.45 14.34
C ASP A 32 -15.32 0.28 14.59
N ARG A 33 -14.78 -0.92 14.75
CA ARG A 33 -15.60 -2.12 14.95
C ARG A 33 -14.86 -3.27 15.61
N ALA A 34 -15.29 -3.66 16.79
CA ALA A 34 -14.76 -4.81 17.52
C ALA A 34 -14.97 -6.15 16.79
N GLY A 35 -13.99 -7.04 16.88
CA GLY A 35 -14.02 -8.41 16.37
C GLY A 35 -13.75 -8.54 14.87
N VAL A 36 -13.37 -7.46 14.18
CA VAL A 36 -13.00 -7.50 12.75
C VAL A 36 -11.66 -8.21 12.57
N PHE A 37 -10.68 -7.93 13.41
CA PHE A 37 -9.38 -8.62 13.40
C PHE A 37 -9.54 -10.14 13.54
N ALA A 38 -10.27 -10.60 14.54
CA ALA A 38 -10.51 -12.01 14.78
C ALA A 38 -11.21 -12.69 13.58
N LYS A 39 -12.19 -12.01 12.99
CA LYS A 39 -12.88 -12.48 11.79
C LYS A 39 -11.97 -12.51 10.57
N ALA A 40 -11.20 -11.47 10.33
CA ALA A 40 -10.27 -11.38 9.21
C ALA A 40 -9.21 -12.49 9.29
N THR A 41 -8.54 -12.62 10.43
CA THR A 41 -7.47 -13.62 10.65
C THR A 41 -7.98 -15.06 10.57
N LYS A 42 -9.21 -15.32 11.06
CA LYS A 42 -9.88 -16.62 10.87
C LYS A 42 -10.03 -16.96 9.38
N HIS A 43 -10.58 -16.04 8.58
CA HIS A 43 -10.79 -16.29 7.15
C HIS A 43 -9.49 -16.35 6.36
N MET A 44 -8.46 -15.60 6.76
CA MET A 44 -7.13 -15.70 6.15
C MET A 44 -6.52 -17.08 6.36
N ARG A 45 -6.54 -17.61 7.60
CA ARG A 45 -6.08 -18.99 7.90
C ARG A 45 -6.85 -20.03 7.09
N GLU A 46 -8.18 -19.87 6.99
CA GLU A 46 -9.01 -20.77 6.21
C GLU A 46 -8.67 -20.70 4.71
N ALA A 47 -8.47 -19.51 4.16
CA ALA A 47 -8.07 -19.33 2.77
C ALA A 47 -6.72 -19.98 2.48
N ILE A 48 -5.72 -19.76 3.33
CA ILE A 48 -4.40 -20.39 3.22
C ILE A 48 -4.51 -21.91 3.27
N ALA A 49 -5.26 -22.44 4.24
CA ALA A 49 -5.47 -23.90 4.39
C ALA A 49 -6.16 -24.54 3.18
N ARG A 50 -6.98 -23.76 2.45
CA ARG A 50 -7.62 -24.18 1.20
C ARG A 50 -6.73 -23.99 -0.04
N GLY A 51 -5.50 -23.49 0.10
CA GLY A 51 -4.55 -23.28 -0.98
C GLY A 51 -4.72 -21.96 -1.76
N TYR A 52 -5.48 -21.00 -1.24
CA TYR A 52 -5.51 -19.65 -1.83
C TYR A 52 -4.28 -18.87 -1.45
N ARG A 53 -3.84 -18.02 -2.35
CA ARG A 53 -2.88 -16.96 -2.07
C ARG A 53 -3.53 -15.88 -1.24
N VAL A 54 -2.86 -15.45 -0.16
CA VAL A 54 -3.34 -14.39 0.72
C VAL A 54 -2.25 -13.35 0.91
N CYS A 55 -2.57 -12.10 0.58
CA CYS A 55 -1.75 -10.94 0.87
C CYS A 55 -2.49 -10.02 1.85
N THR A 56 -1.79 -9.12 2.51
CA THR A 56 -2.39 -8.10 3.34
C THR A 56 -2.09 -6.71 2.82
N ASN A 57 -2.97 -5.75 3.15
CA ASN A 57 -2.73 -4.32 2.97
C ASN A 57 -2.84 -3.66 4.34
N THR A 58 -1.79 -2.99 4.77
CA THR A 58 -1.67 -2.34 6.07
C THR A 58 -1.48 -0.85 5.88
N THR A 59 -2.38 -0.07 6.45
CA THR A 59 -2.24 1.39 6.52
C THR A 59 -1.49 1.76 7.79
N ILE A 60 -0.45 2.57 7.65
CA ILE A 60 0.37 3.05 8.75
C ILE A 60 -0.14 4.43 9.18
N PHE A 61 -0.60 4.54 10.43
CA PHE A 61 -1.22 5.74 11.00
C PHE A 61 -0.33 6.41 12.05
N ARG A 62 -0.56 7.72 12.24
CA ARG A 62 0.03 8.48 13.34
C ARG A 62 -0.43 7.94 14.70
N GLY A 63 0.49 7.91 15.67
CA GLY A 63 0.19 7.47 17.03
C GLY A 63 0.31 5.96 17.25
N THR A 64 0.43 5.17 16.21
CA THR A 64 0.72 3.73 16.33
C THR A 64 2.23 3.54 16.37
N PRO A 65 2.78 2.92 17.42
CA PRO A 65 4.23 2.71 17.54
C PRO A 65 4.74 1.69 16.54
N ALA A 66 6.03 1.79 16.16
CA ALA A 66 6.65 0.89 15.19
C ALA A 66 6.57 -0.59 15.63
N GLU A 67 6.68 -0.85 16.93
CA GLU A 67 6.57 -2.20 17.52
C GLU A 67 5.28 -2.90 17.13
N GLU A 68 4.17 -2.20 17.10
CA GLU A 68 2.85 -2.74 16.74
C GLU A 68 2.87 -3.30 15.32
N TYR A 69 3.48 -2.56 14.36
CA TYR A 69 3.61 -3.02 12.98
C TYR A 69 4.60 -4.19 12.85
N VAL A 70 5.68 -4.18 13.61
CA VAL A 70 6.65 -5.30 13.64
C VAL A 70 5.97 -6.57 14.16
N GLU A 71 5.20 -6.47 15.24
CA GLU A 71 4.42 -7.59 15.80
C GLU A 71 3.40 -8.10 14.77
N LEU A 72 2.67 -7.19 14.12
CA LEU A 72 1.73 -7.56 13.07
C LEU A 72 2.40 -8.31 11.93
N PHE A 73 3.49 -7.78 11.38
CA PHE A 73 4.16 -8.42 10.24
C PHE A 73 4.78 -9.78 10.59
N ALA A 74 5.33 -9.93 11.79
CA ALA A 74 5.79 -11.22 12.29
C ALA A 74 4.63 -12.22 12.41
N PHE A 75 3.51 -11.80 12.98
CA PHE A 75 2.29 -12.60 13.09
C PHE A 75 1.75 -13.04 11.71
N LEU A 76 1.73 -12.11 10.73
CA LEU A 76 1.28 -12.40 9.36
C LEU A 76 2.22 -13.38 8.64
N LYS A 77 3.52 -13.23 8.82
CA LYS A 77 4.52 -14.18 8.32
C LYS A 77 4.31 -15.57 8.90
N GLU A 78 4.16 -15.68 10.21
CA GLU A 78 3.90 -16.97 10.88
C GLU A 78 2.59 -17.63 10.41
N MET A 79 1.60 -16.82 10.09
CA MET A 79 0.33 -17.30 9.52
C MET A 79 0.50 -17.89 8.11
N GLY A 80 1.57 -17.54 7.40
CA GLY A 80 1.82 -17.97 6.03
C GLY A 80 1.22 -17.02 4.97
N VAL A 81 1.08 -15.75 5.28
CA VAL A 81 0.72 -14.71 4.30
C VAL A 81 1.82 -14.58 3.27
N GLU A 82 1.44 -14.55 1.99
CA GLU A 82 2.40 -14.49 0.86
C GLU A 82 3.09 -13.13 0.74
N GLY A 83 2.39 -12.05 1.10
CA GLY A 83 2.95 -10.72 1.00
C GLY A 83 2.21 -9.66 1.81
N CYS A 84 2.98 -8.76 2.41
CA CYS A 84 2.49 -7.62 3.15
C CYS A 84 2.68 -6.36 2.31
N ILE A 85 1.57 -5.73 1.89
CA ILE A 85 1.56 -4.43 1.23
C ILE A 85 1.41 -3.38 2.31
N THR A 86 2.16 -2.29 2.23
CA THR A 86 2.07 -1.19 3.19
C THR A 86 1.83 0.14 2.51
N SER A 87 1.06 1.01 3.13
CA SER A 87 0.79 2.37 2.68
C SER A 87 0.70 3.32 3.86
N PRO A 88 1.23 4.55 3.79
CA PRO A 88 0.97 5.55 4.82
C PRO A 88 -0.50 5.96 4.80
N GLY A 89 -1.07 6.22 5.95
CA GLY A 89 -2.35 6.90 6.06
C GLY A 89 -2.24 8.31 5.47
N TYR A 90 -3.08 8.63 4.50
CA TYR A 90 -3.01 9.88 3.76
C TYR A 90 -4.31 10.67 3.87
N ASP A 91 -4.19 11.96 4.21
CA ASP A 91 -5.30 12.91 4.25
C ASP A 91 -5.70 13.34 2.83
N TYR A 92 -6.87 12.90 2.38
CA TYR A 92 -7.41 13.24 1.07
C TYR A 92 -8.84 13.82 1.18
N GLU A 93 -9.30 14.47 0.13
CA GLU A 93 -10.50 15.32 0.16
C GLU A 93 -11.77 14.63 0.67
N SER A 94 -11.95 13.34 0.41
CA SER A 94 -13.13 12.60 0.86
C SER A 94 -13.09 12.18 2.33
N VAL A 95 -11.97 12.38 3.03
CA VAL A 95 -11.90 12.15 4.48
C VAL A 95 -12.49 13.34 5.23
N THR A 96 -13.56 13.10 5.95
CA THR A 96 -14.29 14.16 6.69
C THR A 96 -13.99 14.20 8.18
N HIS A 97 -13.43 13.11 8.73
CA HIS A 97 -13.18 12.93 10.17
C HIS A 97 -11.78 12.40 10.42
N ASP A 98 -11.28 12.54 11.66
CA ASP A 98 -10.04 11.92 12.17
C ASP A 98 -8.77 12.23 11.36
N ARG A 99 -8.68 13.43 10.79
CA ARG A 99 -7.55 13.87 9.96
C ARG A 99 -6.21 13.87 10.72
N GLU A 100 -6.24 13.97 12.02
CA GLU A 100 -5.06 13.95 12.90
C GLU A 100 -4.32 12.60 12.92
N GLN A 101 -4.98 11.51 12.51
CA GLN A 101 -4.33 10.19 12.38
C GLN A 101 -3.43 10.07 11.14
N PHE A 102 -3.46 11.02 10.20
CA PHE A 102 -2.64 11.00 9.01
C PHE A 102 -1.27 11.63 9.27
N LEU A 103 -0.28 11.04 8.63
CA LEU A 103 1.12 11.42 8.80
C LEU A 103 1.51 12.52 7.80
N ALA A 104 2.27 13.52 8.26
CA ALA A 104 3.05 14.34 7.36
C ALA A 104 4.13 13.47 6.68
N ARG A 105 4.61 13.87 5.49
CA ARG A 105 5.60 13.11 4.71
C ARG A 105 6.82 12.70 5.54
N THR A 106 7.39 13.64 6.28
CA THR A 106 8.57 13.38 7.11
C THR A 106 8.30 12.46 8.29
N GLU A 107 7.12 12.56 8.90
CA GLU A 107 6.70 11.65 9.97
C GLU A 107 6.51 10.22 9.44
N ALA A 108 5.88 10.09 8.28
CA ALA A 108 5.72 8.80 7.62
C ALA A 108 7.08 8.17 7.30
N GLN A 109 8.01 8.95 6.72
CA GLN A 109 9.36 8.49 6.41
C GLN A 109 10.14 8.03 7.65
N ALA A 110 10.03 8.75 8.75
CA ALA A 110 10.67 8.38 10.02
C ALA A 110 10.09 7.07 10.56
N LEU A 111 8.76 6.92 10.58
CA LEU A 111 8.10 5.71 11.05
C LEU A 111 8.41 4.49 10.17
N TYR A 112 8.40 4.66 8.84
CA TYR A 112 8.81 3.60 7.92
C TYR A 112 10.27 3.18 8.12
N THR A 113 11.17 4.12 8.38
CA THR A 113 12.58 3.81 8.70
C THR A 113 12.65 2.95 9.96
N GLU A 114 11.98 3.36 11.04
CA GLU A 114 11.98 2.62 12.30
C GLU A 114 11.38 1.22 12.16
N VAL A 115 10.24 1.09 11.46
CA VAL A 115 9.61 -0.22 11.20
C VAL A 115 10.54 -1.14 10.42
N HIS A 116 11.18 -0.63 9.36
CA HIS A 116 12.09 -1.43 8.54
C HIS A 116 13.35 -1.85 9.30
N GLU A 117 13.97 -0.96 10.07
CA GLU A 117 15.13 -1.29 10.91
C GLU A 117 14.79 -2.38 11.93
N ARG A 118 13.62 -2.33 12.55
CA ARG A 118 13.15 -3.34 13.50
C ARG A 118 12.74 -4.67 12.83
N CYS A 119 12.34 -4.64 11.58
CA CYS A 119 12.05 -5.83 10.78
C CYS A 119 13.32 -6.48 10.20
N GLU A 120 14.49 -5.85 10.33
CA GLU A 120 15.73 -6.38 9.79
C GLU A 120 16.02 -7.77 10.38
N GLY A 121 16.32 -8.74 9.53
CA GLY A 121 16.53 -10.15 9.94
C GLY A 121 15.27 -10.95 10.26
N LEU A 122 14.08 -10.36 10.20
CA LEU A 122 12.83 -11.08 10.43
C LEU A 122 12.26 -11.73 9.14
N ASP A 123 12.87 -11.51 7.97
CA ASP A 123 12.42 -12.03 6.66
C ASP A 123 10.91 -11.79 6.40
N ILE A 124 10.44 -10.59 6.69
CA ILE A 124 9.05 -10.21 6.45
C ILE A 124 8.77 -10.23 4.94
N PRO A 125 7.73 -10.90 4.45
CA PRO A 125 7.42 -10.97 3.04
C PRO A 125 6.76 -9.67 2.55
N PHE A 126 7.51 -8.56 2.50
CA PHE A 126 7.00 -7.34 1.91
C PHE A 126 6.76 -7.52 0.41
N TYR A 127 5.58 -7.12 -0.05
CA TYR A 127 5.15 -7.30 -1.45
C TYR A 127 5.50 -6.11 -2.34
N ASN A 128 5.59 -4.92 -1.76
CA ASN A 128 5.99 -3.73 -2.51
C ASN A 128 7.45 -3.85 -2.99
N ASN A 129 7.74 -3.19 -4.11
CA ASN A 129 9.09 -3.10 -4.67
C ASN A 129 10.09 -2.55 -3.63
N PRO A 130 11.28 -3.14 -3.47
CA PRO A 130 12.31 -2.65 -2.52
C PRO A 130 12.65 -1.16 -2.69
N LEU A 131 12.72 -0.65 -3.92
CA LEU A 131 12.95 0.77 -4.18
C LEU A 131 11.79 1.65 -3.70
N PHE A 132 10.56 1.12 -3.68
CA PHE A 132 9.43 1.82 -3.10
C PHE A 132 9.55 1.88 -1.57
N HIS A 133 10.04 0.84 -0.92
CA HIS A 133 10.34 0.88 0.51
C HIS A 133 11.46 1.87 0.84
N GLU A 134 12.52 1.97 0.02
CA GLU A 134 13.54 3.01 0.18
C GLU A 134 12.96 4.42 0.02
N PHE A 135 12.00 4.61 -0.88
CA PHE A 135 11.26 5.86 -1.03
C PHE A 135 10.38 6.16 0.20
N LEU A 136 9.66 5.20 0.72
CA LEU A 136 8.85 5.36 1.93
C LEU A 136 9.71 5.71 3.16
N GLN A 137 10.96 5.29 3.20
CA GLN A 137 11.94 5.62 4.23
C GLN A 137 12.68 6.97 3.98
N GLY A 138 12.38 7.68 2.89
CA GLY A 138 13.08 8.91 2.53
C GLY A 138 14.52 8.73 2.03
N LYS A 139 14.96 7.49 1.80
CA LYS A 139 16.29 7.16 1.24
C LYS A 139 16.40 7.46 -0.25
N ARG A 140 15.26 7.61 -0.93
CA ARG A 140 15.13 7.98 -2.34
C ARG A 140 14.00 8.99 -2.51
N ASP A 141 14.09 9.72 -3.61
CA ASP A 141 13.01 10.58 -4.06
C ASP A 141 12.61 10.23 -5.50
N TYR A 142 11.29 10.36 -5.79
CA TYR A 142 10.73 10.05 -7.10
C TYR A 142 9.68 11.08 -7.48
N ARG A 143 9.58 11.31 -8.77
CA ARG A 143 8.49 12.09 -9.33
C ARG A 143 7.21 11.25 -9.39
N CYS A 144 6.10 11.84 -8.98
CA CYS A 144 4.79 11.18 -9.07
C CYS A 144 4.42 10.85 -10.53
N SER A 145 4.01 9.62 -10.79
CA SER A 145 3.50 9.11 -12.05
C SER A 145 2.01 8.73 -11.93
N ALA A 146 1.17 9.68 -11.52
CA ALA A 146 -0.26 9.46 -11.26
C ALA A 146 -1.02 8.80 -12.43
N TRP A 147 -0.56 9.05 -13.66
CA TRP A 147 -1.08 8.45 -14.90
C TRP A 147 -0.93 6.93 -14.98
N SER A 148 -0.06 6.34 -14.17
CA SER A 148 0.25 4.90 -14.25
C SER A 148 -0.80 3.99 -13.62
N MET A 149 -1.68 4.53 -12.76
CA MET A 149 -2.78 3.80 -12.13
C MET A 149 -4.14 4.48 -12.37
N PRO A 150 -4.63 4.46 -13.61
CA PRO A 150 -5.92 5.05 -13.93
C PRO A 150 -7.03 4.35 -13.15
N THR A 151 -7.91 5.12 -12.55
CA THR A 151 -9.00 4.61 -11.70
C THR A 151 -10.34 4.94 -12.32
N TYR A 152 -11.18 3.92 -12.47
CA TYR A 152 -12.55 4.04 -12.96
C TYR A 152 -13.58 3.83 -11.84
N THR A 153 -14.57 4.69 -11.79
CA THR A 153 -15.70 4.62 -10.84
C THR A 153 -17.03 4.61 -11.59
N VAL A 154 -18.13 4.55 -10.88
CA VAL A 154 -19.47 4.68 -11.46
C VAL A 154 -19.71 6.05 -12.14
N GLU A 155 -18.88 7.05 -11.81
CA GLU A 155 -18.95 8.41 -12.38
C GLU A 155 -18.03 8.58 -13.59
N GLY A 156 -17.11 7.64 -13.83
CA GLY A 156 -16.15 7.68 -14.92
C GLY A 156 -14.70 7.54 -14.46
N TRP A 157 -13.75 7.89 -15.34
CA TRP A 157 -12.34 7.90 -15.05
C TRP A 157 -11.96 9.11 -14.18
N ARG A 158 -11.35 8.84 -13.03
CA ARG A 158 -10.92 9.88 -12.09
C ARG A 158 -9.66 10.59 -12.59
N SER A 159 -9.69 11.93 -12.60
CA SER A 159 -8.56 12.78 -12.98
C SER A 159 -8.27 13.75 -11.83
N PRO A 160 -7.00 13.97 -11.45
CA PRO A 160 -5.75 13.43 -12.02
C PRO A 160 -5.42 12.03 -11.49
N CYS A 161 -5.90 11.67 -10.31
CA CYS A 161 -5.56 10.41 -9.66
C CYS A 161 -6.67 9.97 -8.72
N TYR A 162 -6.50 8.80 -8.17
CA TYR A 162 -7.42 8.19 -7.22
C TYR A 162 -7.62 9.03 -5.94
N MET A 163 -6.61 9.82 -5.52
CA MET A 163 -6.67 10.59 -4.27
C MET A 163 -7.35 11.96 -4.46
N LEU A 164 -7.06 12.68 -5.52
CA LEU A 164 -7.55 14.05 -5.74
C LEU A 164 -8.88 14.09 -6.51
N ALA A 165 -9.18 13.31 -7.42
CA ALA A 165 -10.47 13.22 -8.13
C ALA A 165 -11.11 14.59 -8.49
N ASP A 166 -10.33 15.52 -9.04
CA ASP A 166 -10.80 16.87 -9.39
C ASP A 166 -11.97 16.85 -10.40
N ARG A 167 -11.98 15.84 -11.23
CA ARG A 167 -13.07 15.59 -12.20
C ARG A 167 -13.16 14.10 -12.56
N HIS A 168 -14.27 13.77 -13.21
CA HIS A 168 -14.44 12.48 -13.89
C HIS A 168 -14.59 12.72 -15.39
N VAL A 169 -13.96 11.90 -16.20
CA VAL A 169 -14.05 11.94 -17.65
C VAL A 169 -14.63 10.62 -18.20
N ALA A 170 -15.28 10.70 -19.35
CA ALA A 170 -16.04 9.56 -19.90
C ALA A 170 -15.12 8.47 -20.46
N THR A 171 -13.98 8.84 -21.04
CA THR A 171 -13.08 7.91 -21.71
C THR A 171 -11.67 7.98 -21.14
N ILE A 172 -10.97 6.86 -21.25
CA ILE A 172 -9.55 6.79 -20.87
C ILE A 172 -8.67 7.69 -21.75
N ARG A 173 -9.10 7.95 -22.99
CA ARG A 173 -8.42 8.86 -23.90
C ARG A 173 -8.45 10.30 -23.34
N GLU A 174 -9.63 10.78 -22.94
CA GLU A 174 -9.79 12.10 -22.29
C GLU A 174 -8.96 12.18 -21.01
N LEU A 175 -8.90 11.09 -20.22
CA LEU A 175 -8.06 11.07 -19.03
C LEU A 175 -6.59 11.36 -19.38
N PHE A 176 -6.04 10.71 -20.41
CA PHE A 176 -4.63 10.87 -20.77
C PHE A 176 -4.32 12.14 -21.55
N GLU A 177 -5.21 12.57 -22.45
CA GLU A 177 -4.98 13.72 -23.33
C GLU A 177 -5.33 15.07 -22.66
N ASP A 178 -6.36 15.10 -21.79
CA ASP A 178 -6.88 16.36 -21.21
C ASP A 178 -6.42 16.60 -19.77
N THR A 179 -5.59 15.71 -19.19
CA THR A 179 -5.03 15.92 -17.85
C THR A 179 -3.63 16.49 -17.95
N ASP A 180 -3.44 17.67 -17.37
CA ASP A 180 -2.09 18.25 -17.20
C ASP A 180 -1.34 17.50 -16.08
N TRP A 181 -0.71 16.40 -16.44
CA TRP A 181 0.05 15.56 -15.50
C TRP A 181 1.21 16.29 -14.82
N GLU A 182 1.72 17.35 -15.47
CA GLU A 182 2.83 18.15 -14.95
C GLU A 182 2.41 19.07 -13.81
N ALA A 183 1.13 19.36 -13.69
CA ALA A 183 0.60 20.18 -12.60
C ALA A 183 0.58 19.47 -11.25
N TYR A 184 0.69 18.12 -11.22
CA TYR A 184 0.50 17.32 -10.01
C TYR A 184 1.80 16.70 -9.51
N GLY A 185 1.92 16.57 -8.21
CA GLY A 185 3.04 15.98 -7.49
C GLY A 185 3.50 16.83 -6.32
N THR A 186 4.40 16.31 -5.50
CA THR A 186 4.79 16.86 -4.19
C THR A 186 5.21 18.33 -4.24
N ASP A 187 5.96 18.73 -5.28
CA ASP A 187 6.49 20.10 -5.42
C ASP A 187 5.63 20.99 -6.32
N ARG A 188 4.49 20.52 -6.80
CA ARG A 188 3.68 21.20 -7.83
C ARG A 188 2.28 21.52 -7.36
N ASP A 189 1.62 20.59 -6.68
CA ASP A 189 0.31 20.80 -6.07
C ASP A 189 0.42 20.66 -4.54
N PRO A 190 0.04 21.69 -3.77
CA PRO A 190 0.15 21.67 -2.31
C PRO A 190 -0.65 20.53 -1.68
N ARG A 191 -1.70 20.02 -2.32
CA ARG A 191 -2.46 18.87 -1.86
C ARG A 191 -1.63 17.57 -1.93
N CYS A 192 -0.62 17.54 -2.77
CA CYS A 192 0.29 16.40 -2.93
C CYS A 192 1.48 16.43 -1.95
N ALA A 193 1.67 17.49 -1.16
CA ALA A 193 2.88 17.73 -0.36
C ALA A 193 3.24 16.55 0.56
N ASN A 194 2.24 15.91 1.16
CA ASN A 194 2.45 14.76 2.06
C ASN A 194 2.25 13.39 1.39
N CYS A 195 1.95 13.36 0.09
CA CYS A 195 1.62 12.13 -0.61
C CYS A 195 2.84 11.22 -0.80
N LEU A 196 2.71 9.97 -0.35
CA LEU A 196 3.66 8.88 -0.53
C LEU A 196 2.97 7.63 -1.13
N MET A 197 1.81 7.81 -1.76
CA MET A 197 0.95 6.70 -2.17
C MET A 197 1.53 5.88 -3.33
N HIS A 198 1.36 4.58 -3.23
CA HIS A 198 1.79 3.61 -4.23
C HIS A 198 1.27 3.95 -5.65
N CYS A 199 0.03 4.45 -5.77
CA CYS A 199 -0.57 4.82 -7.05
C CYS A 199 0.21 5.89 -7.84
N GLY A 200 1.02 6.69 -7.16
CA GLY A 200 1.83 7.72 -7.81
C GLY A 200 3.32 7.41 -7.87
N TYR A 201 3.82 6.60 -6.97
CA TYR A 201 5.28 6.45 -6.81
C TYR A 201 5.79 5.03 -7.07
N GLU A 202 4.99 3.98 -6.86
CA GLU A 202 5.46 2.62 -7.08
C GLU A 202 5.82 2.36 -8.54
N ALA A 203 5.04 2.89 -9.49
CA ALA A 203 5.38 2.80 -10.90
C ALA A 203 6.68 3.53 -11.25
N SER A 204 6.95 4.68 -10.62
CA SER A 204 8.23 5.40 -10.79
C SER A 204 9.40 4.56 -10.31
N THR A 205 9.25 3.82 -9.22
CA THR A 205 10.30 2.91 -8.72
C THR A 205 10.52 1.71 -9.65
N ILE A 206 9.44 1.18 -10.25
CA ILE A 206 9.54 0.11 -11.25
C ILE A 206 10.29 0.59 -12.49
N LEU A 207 10.00 1.80 -12.97
CA LEU A 207 10.71 2.40 -14.11
C LEU A 207 12.20 2.61 -13.80
N ASP A 208 12.55 3.04 -12.57
CA ASP A 208 13.97 3.14 -12.15
C ASP A 208 14.64 1.76 -12.13
N ALA A 209 13.98 0.74 -11.60
CA ALA A 209 14.49 -0.63 -11.59
C ALA A 209 14.76 -1.17 -12.99
N LEU A 210 13.84 -0.93 -13.93
CA LEU A 210 13.98 -1.36 -15.32
C LEU A 210 15.04 -0.57 -16.09
N SER A 211 15.28 0.69 -15.74
CA SER A 211 16.29 1.52 -16.40
C SER A 211 17.73 1.11 -16.04
N LYS A 212 17.92 0.34 -14.96
CA LYS A 212 19.24 -0.09 -14.45
C LYS A 212 19.30 -1.62 -14.24
N PRO A 213 19.18 -2.44 -15.27
CA PRO A 213 19.05 -3.90 -15.13
C PRO A 213 20.21 -4.60 -14.39
N LYS A 214 21.41 -4.00 -14.34
CA LYS A 214 22.58 -4.56 -13.62
C LYS A 214 22.47 -4.43 -12.07
N ARG A 215 21.57 -3.61 -11.55
CA ARG A 215 21.39 -3.46 -10.09
C ARG A 215 20.50 -4.53 -9.46
N SER A 216 19.67 -5.20 -10.25
CA SER A 216 18.82 -6.31 -9.80
C SER A 216 19.61 -7.60 -9.52
N GLU A 217 20.80 -7.77 -10.14
CA GLU A 217 21.65 -8.96 -9.95
C GLU A 217 22.42 -8.93 -8.62
N GLU A 218 22.77 -7.73 -8.12
CA GLU A 218 23.45 -7.60 -6.82
C GLU A 218 22.57 -7.94 -5.61
N HIS A 219 21.25 -7.70 -5.72
CA HIS A 219 20.31 -8.02 -4.65
C HIS A 219 19.79 -9.47 -4.67
N THR A 220 19.87 -10.16 -5.80
CA THR A 220 19.48 -11.58 -5.89
C THR A 220 20.57 -12.54 -5.43
N SER A 221 21.83 -12.10 -5.34
CA SER A 221 22.95 -12.94 -4.87
C SER A 221 23.07 -12.99 -3.33
N GLU A 222 22.36 -12.14 -2.60
CA GLU A 222 22.29 -12.18 -1.13
C GLU A 222 21.10 -12.99 -0.59
N LEU A 223 20.27 -13.54 -1.48
CA LEU A 223 19.09 -14.37 -1.15
C LEU A 223 19.27 -15.86 -1.50
N GLN A 224 20.54 -16.34 -1.58
CA GLN A 224 20.85 -17.78 -1.69
C GLN A 224 21.47 -18.32 -0.42
#